data_9de311c7dbf990e9a93e6c3e2b980bc4
#
_entry.id   9de311c7dbf990e9a93e6c3e2b980bc4
#
_cell.length_a   1.000
_cell.length_b   1.000
_cell.length_c   1.000
_cell.angle_alpha   90.00
_cell.angle_beta   90.00
_cell.angle_gamma   90.00
#
_symmetry.space_group_name_H-M   'P 1'
#
loop_
_entity.id
_entity.type
_entity.pdbx_description
1 polymer ?
#
loop_
_entity_poly.entity_id
_entity_poly.type
_entity_poly.pdbx_seq_one_letter_code
_entity_poly.pdbx_strand_id
1 'polypeptide(L)'
;YRTTSEQLNNIKKEILNYIKSDKDFKTSDDVLLSVKIDQFAASSIDIKLICFTKTSNFKEWLNIKDKLAVEIKNIVERNKASFAFPSTSIYVEKN
;
A
#
# COMPACT_ATOMS: atom_id res chain seq x y z
N TYR A 1 12.59 -2.37 -16.98
CA TYR A 1 11.95 -1.37 -16.12
C TYR A 1 12.69 -0.05 -16.15
N ARG A 2 11.93 1.03 -16.11
CA ARG A 2 12.49 2.35 -16.02
C ARG A 2 12.23 3.02 -14.67
N THR A 3 11.73 2.26 -13.73
CA THR A 3 11.44 2.76 -12.39
C THR A 3 12.74 2.80 -11.58
N THR A 4 13.11 3.99 -11.12
CA THR A 4 14.34 4.18 -10.36
C THR A 4 14.14 3.85 -8.88
N SER A 5 15.25 3.66 -8.16
CA SER A 5 15.22 3.46 -6.72
C SER A 5 14.58 4.65 -5.99
N GLU A 6 14.81 5.86 -6.50
CA GLU A 6 14.21 7.06 -5.94
C GLU A 6 12.68 7.03 -6.08
N GLN A 7 12.19 6.65 -7.26
CA GLN A 7 10.74 6.51 -7.48
C GLN A 7 10.14 5.47 -6.54
N LEU A 8 10.78 4.31 -6.39
CA LEU A 8 10.31 3.25 -5.50
C LEU A 8 10.28 3.71 -4.04
N ASN A 9 11.31 4.42 -3.59
CA ASN A 9 11.34 4.94 -2.23
C ASN A 9 10.25 5.98 -2.00
N ASN A 10 10.00 6.84 -2.98
CA ASN A 10 8.93 7.83 -2.90
C ASN A 10 7.55 7.16 -2.84
N ILE A 11 7.35 6.12 -3.63
CA ILE A 11 6.08 5.37 -3.62
C ILE A 11 5.84 4.75 -2.24
N LYS A 12 6.85 4.08 -1.68
CA LYS A 12 6.74 3.48 -0.33
C LYS A 12 6.40 4.55 0.71
N LYS A 13 7.09 5.67 0.64
CA LYS A 13 6.91 6.77 1.58
C LYS A 13 5.50 7.36 1.48
N GLU A 14 5.00 7.58 0.28
CA GLU A 14 3.67 8.13 0.07
C GLU A 14 2.58 7.17 0.53
N ILE A 15 2.74 5.87 0.29
CA ILE A 15 1.79 4.86 0.77
C ILE A 15 1.75 4.89 2.30
N LEU A 16 2.92 4.90 2.93
CA LEU A 16 3.02 4.92 4.39
C LEU A 16 2.37 6.19 4.96
N ASN A 17 2.65 7.34 4.35
CA ASN A 17 2.06 8.61 4.79
C ASN A 17 0.55 8.62 4.63
N TYR A 18 0.03 8.07 3.55
CA TYR A 18 -1.40 7.96 3.35
C TYR A 18 -2.06 7.18 4.48
N ILE A 19 -1.51 6.01 4.79
CA ILE A 19 -2.05 5.15 5.84
C ILE A 19 -1.97 5.84 7.20
N LYS A 20 -0.86 6.49 7.51
CA LYS A 20 -0.67 7.18 8.79
C LYS A 20 -1.60 8.38 8.96
N SER A 21 -1.97 9.04 7.88
CA SER A 21 -2.84 10.21 7.93
C SER A 21 -4.32 9.87 7.81
N ASP A 22 -4.64 8.63 7.45
CA ASP A 22 -6.02 8.20 7.27
C ASP A 22 -6.57 7.65 8.59
N LYS A 23 -7.75 8.13 8.97
CA LYS A 23 -8.39 7.77 10.25
C LYS A 23 -8.85 6.31 10.32
N ASP A 24 -8.92 5.64 9.18
CA ASP A 24 -9.46 4.28 9.10
C ASP A 24 -8.43 3.21 9.49
N PHE A 25 -7.17 3.57 9.62
CA PHE A 25 -6.09 2.61 9.89
C PHE A 25 -5.49 2.80 11.28
N LYS A 26 -5.09 1.68 11.88
CA LYS A 26 -4.35 1.69 13.14
C LYS A 26 -2.90 2.06 12.89
N THR A 27 -2.39 3.01 13.66
CA THR A 27 -1.02 3.49 13.52
C THR A 27 -0.24 3.44 14.84
N SER A 28 -0.78 2.78 15.85
CA SER A 28 -0.09 2.64 17.14
C SER A 28 1.10 1.68 17.03
N ASP A 29 2.04 1.80 17.96
CA ASP A 29 3.29 1.04 17.91
C ASP A 29 3.10 -0.47 18.09
N ASP A 30 1.95 -0.88 18.60
CA ASP A 30 1.67 -2.30 18.84
C ASP A 30 1.11 -3.02 17.61
N VAL A 31 0.92 -2.34 16.50
CA VAL A 31 0.46 -2.96 15.25
C VAL A 31 1.54 -2.88 14.19
N LEU A 32 1.60 -3.90 13.35
CA LEU A 32 2.57 -3.92 12.25
C LEU A 32 2.05 -3.07 11.09
N LEU A 33 2.82 -2.06 10.73
CA LEU A 33 2.59 -1.25 9.54
C LEU A 33 3.87 -1.30 8.72
N SER A 34 3.81 -1.93 7.56
CA SER A 34 5.01 -2.19 6.76
C SER A 34 4.73 -2.04 5.28
N VAL A 35 5.63 -1.31 4.59
CA VAL A 35 5.61 -1.17 3.13
C VAL A 35 7.01 -1.51 2.65
N LYS A 36 7.18 -2.66 2.01
CA LYS A 36 8.50 -3.16 1.58
C LYS A 36 8.44 -3.66 0.16
N ILE A 37 9.55 -3.55 -0.56
CA ILE A 37 9.71 -4.23 -1.84
C ILE A 37 9.91 -5.71 -1.52
N ASP A 38 9.07 -6.57 -2.07
CA ASP A 38 9.14 -8.00 -1.82
C ASP A 38 10.00 -8.70 -2.86
N GLN A 39 9.70 -8.46 -4.14
CA GLN A 39 10.48 -9.07 -5.22
C GLN A 39 10.28 -8.34 -6.53
N PHE A 40 11.19 -8.59 -7.46
CA PHE A 40 11.09 -8.09 -8.83
C PHE A 40 10.74 -9.26 -9.74
N ALA A 41 9.66 -9.11 -10.50
CA ALA A 41 9.25 -10.10 -11.49
C ALA A 41 9.55 -9.57 -12.89
N ALA A 42 9.32 -10.39 -13.91
CA ALA A 42 9.62 -10.02 -15.29
C ALA A 42 8.86 -8.78 -15.77
N SER A 43 7.62 -8.61 -15.33
CA SER A 43 6.76 -7.49 -15.75
C SER A 43 6.11 -6.76 -14.59
N SER A 44 6.54 -7.03 -13.36
CA SER A 44 5.96 -6.38 -12.18
C SER A 44 6.97 -6.21 -11.07
N ILE A 45 6.66 -5.32 -10.15
CA ILE A 45 7.41 -5.15 -8.91
C ILE A 45 6.41 -5.43 -7.79
N ASP A 46 6.72 -6.38 -6.93
CA ASP A 46 5.85 -6.75 -5.82
C ASP A 46 6.19 -5.93 -4.59
N ILE A 47 5.23 -5.15 -4.15
CA ILE A 47 5.36 -4.36 -2.92
C ILE A 47 4.48 -5.03 -1.86
N LYS A 48 5.08 -5.43 -0.76
CA LYS A 48 4.35 -6.05 0.34
C LYS A 48 3.92 -4.97 1.31
N LEU A 49 2.61 -4.80 1.41
CA LEU A 49 1.99 -3.82 2.31
C LEU A 49 1.18 -4.57 3.36
N ILE A 50 1.48 -4.30 4.62
CA ILE A 50 0.74 -4.86 5.75
C ILE A 50 0.19 -3.71 6.57
N CYS A 51 -1.11 -3.67 6.80
CA CYS A 51 -1.76 -2.65 7.61
C CYS A 51 -3.03 -3.21 8.25
N PHE A 52 -3.50 -2.52 9.28
CA PHE A 52 -4.70 -2.93 10.04
C PHE A 52 -5.71 -1.80 10.05
N THR A 53 -6.98 -2.13 9.83
CA THR A 53 -8.06 -1.16 9.96
C THR A 53 -8.50 -1.04 11.41
N LYS A 54 -9.14 0.08 11.74
CA LYS A 54 -9.73 0.25 13.09
C LYS A 54 -11.05 -0.49 13.22
N THR A 55 -11.78 -0.64 12.12
CA THR A 55 -13.08 -1.31 12.12
C THR A 55 -12.94 -2.82 12.07
N SER A 56 -13.89 -3.52 12.68
CA SER A 56 -14.05 -4.96 12.52
C SER A 56 -15.25 -5.29 11.61
N ASN A 57 -15.96 -4.27 11.13
CA ASN A 57 -17.09 -4.45 10.25
C ASN A 57 -16.62 -4.82 8.85
N PHE A 58 -17.09 -5.94 8.34
CA PHE A 58 -16.61 -6.48 7.06
C PHE A 58 -16.90 -5.55 5.88
N LYS A 59 -18.09 -4.97 5.84
CA LYS A 59 -18.47 -4.05 4.76
C LYS A 59 -17.62 -2.80 4.74
N GLU A 60 -17.39 -2.21 5.91
CA GLU A 60 -16.51 -1.06 6.03
C GLU A 60 -15.09 -1.41 5.64
N TRP A 61 -14.61 -2.57 6.07
CA TRP A 61 -13.28 -3.06 5.73
C TRP A 61 -13.10 -3.21 4.22
N LEU A 62 -14.10 -3.74 3.52
CA LEU A 62 -14.06 -3.85 2.06
C LEU A 62 -13.94 -2.47 1.40
N ASN A 63 -14.69 -1.49 1.88
CA ASN A 63 -14.64 -0.13 1.33
C ASN A 63 -13.28 0.52 1.59
N ILE A 64 -12.71 0.31 2.76
CA ILE A 64 -11.38 0.84 3.11
C ILE A 64 -10.31 0.22 2.22
N LYS A 65 -10.39 -1.09 2.02
CA LYS A 65 -9.45 -1.81 1.16
C LYS A 65 -9.54 -1.32 -0.29
N ASP A 66 -10.76 -1.09 -0.77
CA ASP A 66 -10.98 -0.57 -2.12
C ASP A 66 -10.36 0.82 -2.31
N LYS A 67 -10.60 1.72 -1.37
CA LYS A 67 -10.03 3.06 -1.41
C LYS A 67 -8.50 3.03 -1.37
N LEU A 68 -7.96 2.16 -0.56
CA LEU A 68 -6.51 2.00 -0.46
C LEU A 68 -5.91 1.55 -1.79
N ALA A 69 -6.53 0.58 -2.45
CA ALA A 69 -6.03 0.08 -3.74
C ALA A 69 -6.01 1.18 -4.79
N VAL A 70 -7.07 1.99 -4.85
CA VAL A 70 -7.15 3.11 -5.79
C VAL A 70 -6.08 4.16 -5.47
N GLU A 71 -5.88 4.47 -4.19
CA GLU A 71 -4.88 5.45 -3.79
C GLU A 71 -3.46 4.97 -4.13
N ILE A 72 -3.18 3.69 -3.92
CA ILE A 72 -1.87 3.12 -4.29
C ILE A 72 -1.63 3.27 -5.79
N LYS A 73 -2.64 2.97 -6.59
CA LYS A 73 -2.53 3.15 -8.04
C LYS A 73 -2.22 4.60 -8.39
N ASN A 74 -2.92 5.53 -7.76
CA ASN A 74 -2.69 6.97 -7.98
C ASN A 74 -1.27 7.38 -7.58
N ILE A 75 -0.77 6.84 -6.48
CA ILE A 75 0.60 7.12 -6.03
C ILE A 75 1.62 6.63 -7.06
N VAL A 76 1.44 5.40 -7.56
CA VAL A 76 2.34 4.84 -8.57
C VAL A 76 2.35 5.70 -9.83
N GLU A 77 1.17 6.10 -10.32
CA GLU A 77 1.05 6.95 -11.50
C GLU A 77 1.65 8.34 -11.27
N ARG A 78 1.41 8.92 -10.10
CA ARG A 78 1.94 10.24 -9.77
C ARG A 78 3.46 10.28 -9.75
N ASN A 79 4.08 9.16 -9.40
CA ASN A 79 5.52 9.04 -9.42
C ASN A 79 6.07 8.63 -10.78
N LYS A 80 5.21 8.56 -11.79
CA LYS A 80 5.58 8.21 -13.17
C LYS A 80 6.27 6.86 -13.29
N ALA A 81 5.95 5.97 -12.36
CA ALA A 81 6.49 4.62 -12.39
C ALA A 81 5.77 3.78 -13.44
N SER A 82 6.49 2.86 -14.06
CA SER A 82 5.98 2.05 -15.15
C SER A 82 6.11 0.56 -14.82
N PHE A 83 5.44 0.14 -13.76
CA PHE A 83 5.42 -1.27 -13.39
C PHE A 83 4.00 -1.67 -12.99
N ALA A 84 3.72 -2.97 -13.07
CA ALA A 84 2.47 -3.52 -12.57
C ALA A 84 2.60 -3.74 -11.06
N PHE A 85 1.51 -3.46 -10.35
CA PHE A 85 1.45 -3.67 -8.91
C PHE A 85 0.36 -4.71 -8.64
N PRO A 86 0.72 -5.96 -8.33
CA PRO A 86 -0.27 -7.01 -8.09
C PRO A 86 -1.00 -6.78 -6.77
N SER A 87 -2.33 -6.82 -6.81
CA SER A 87 -3.16 -6.58 -5.63
C SER A 87 -2.99 -7.67 -4.56
N THR A 88 -2.46 -8.82 -4.92
CA THR A 88 -2.20 -9.91 -3.99
C THR A 88 -1.10 -9.58 -2.97
N SER A 89 -0.34 -8.52 -3.21
CA SER A 89 0.72 -8.07 -2.30
C SER A 89 0.21 -7.14 -1.20
N ILE A 90 -1.08 -6.83 -1.18
CA ILE A 90 -1.67 -5.95 -0.19
C ILE A 90 -2.38 -6.78 0.87
N TYR A 91 -1.91 -6.68 2.11
CA TYR A 91 -2.49 -7.38 3.26
C TYR A 91 -3.12 -6.36 4.19
N VAL A 92 -4.43 -6.19 4.06
CA VAL A 92 -5.21 -5.28 4.90
C VAL A 92 -6.01 -6.14 5.88
N GLU A 93 -5.63 -6.07 7.14
CA GLU A 93 -6.27 -6.86 8.19
C GLU A 93 -7.31 -6.00 8.90
N LYS A 94 -8.46 -6.59 9.19
CA LYS A 94 -9.46 -5.89 10.00
C LYS A 94 -9.22 -6.14 11.47
N ASN A 95 -9.68 -5.22 12.26
CA ASN A 95 -9.52 -5.26 13.70
C ASN A 95 -10.24 -6.46 14.34
#